data_b010d8eeb634dec3a200842b9242104e
#
_entry.id   b010d8eeb634dec3a200842b9242104e
#
_cell.length_a   1.000
_cell.length_b   1.000
_cell.length_c   1.000
_cell.angle_alpha   90.00
_cell.angle_beta   90.00
_cell.angle_gamma   90.00
#
_symmetry.space_group_name_H-M   'P 1'
#
loop_
_entity.id
_entity.type
_entity.pdbx_description
1 polymer ?
#
loop_
_entity_poly.entity_id
_entity_poly.type
_entity_poly.pdbx_seq_one_letter_code
_entity_poly.pdbx_strand_id
1 'polypeptide(L)' 'MTRQLEMAVFFPEDEAEAAVLKFVSFDPINIVGITRNSALAASTVSSALTMMELEGLVSQVGGMNYMRLKETRTAYQIV' A
#
# COMPACT_ATOMS: atom_id res chain seq x y z
N MET A 1 -6.64 -15.78 -19.73
CA MET A 1 -6.60 -15.38 -19.41
C MET A 1 -6.20 -15.43 -18.76
N THR A 2 -5.94 -15.49 -18.51
CA THR A 2 -5.75 -15.30 -17.84
C THR A 2 -5.12 -14.88 -17.37
N ARG A 3 -4.58 -14.53 -17.36
CA ARG A 3 -4.07 -14.01 -16.81
C ARG A 3 -4.28 -13.54 -16.03
N GLN A 4 -4.59 -13.30 -15.94
CA GLN A 4 -4.95 -12.77 -15.15
C GLN A 4 -4.93 -13.09 -14.05
N LEU A 5 -4.94 -13.69 -13.94
CA LEU A 5 -5.06 -14.16 -12.91
C LEU A 5 -4.16 -13.78 -12.03
N GLU A 6 -3.26 -13.65 -12.33
CA GLU A 6 -2.48 -13.34 -11.61
C GLU A 6 -2.62 -12.26 -11.01
N MET A 7 -2.95 -11.75 -11.44
CA MET A 7 -3.17 -10.70 -10.99
C MET A 7 -3.70 -10.71 -9.94
N ALA A 8 -4.17 -11.37 -9.96
CA ALA A 8 -4.96 -11.41 -8.96
C ALA A 8 -4.19 -11.37 -7.86
N VAL A 9 -3.23 -11.77 -7.91
CA VAL A 9 -2.62 -11.89 -6.87
C VAL A 9 -2.58 -10.81 -6.13
N PHE A 10 -2.06 -9.90 -6.46
CA PHE A 10 -2.11 -9.01 -5.58
C PHE A 10 -1.81 -7.75 -6.13
N PHE A 11 -2.66 -7.06 -6.44
CA PHE A 11 -2.43 -5.80 -6.81
C PHE A 11 -3.26 -4.93 -6.01
N PRO A 12 -2.84 -3.79 -5.65
CA PRO A 12 -3.69 -2.82 -5.01
C PRO A 12 -4.82 -2.58 -5.94
N GLU A 13 -6.00 -2.48 -5.38
CA GLU A 13 -7.13 -2.33 -6.13
C GLU A 13 -7.15 -1.13 -6.93
N ASP A 14 -6.55 -0.08 -6.63
CA ASP A 14 -6.64 1.05 -7.45
C ASP A 14 -5.32 1.76 -7.47
N GLU A 15 -5.22 2.77 -8.32
CA GLU A 15 -4.02 3.49 -8.46
C GLU A 15 -3.60 4.23 -7.24
N ALA A 16 -4.55 4.66 -6.44
CA ALA A 16 -4.22 5.37 -5.22
C ALA A 16 -3.49 4.45 -4.26
N GLU A 17 -3.96 3.21 -4.13
CA GLU A 17 -3.29 2.29 -3.25
C GLU A 17 -1.89 1.98 -3.76
N ALA A 18 -1.74 1.80 -5.06
CA ALA A 18 -0.43 1.52 -5.61
C ALA A 18 0.52 2.68 -5.38
N ALA A 19 0.02 3.90 -5.56
CA ALA A 19 0.84 5.08 -5.39
C ALA A 19 1.26 5.25 -3.94
N VAL A 20 0.34 5.01 -3.02
CA VAL A 20 0.64 5.16 -1.61
C VAL A 20 1.64 4.09 -1.18
N LEU A 21 1.45 2.87 -1.64
CA LEU A 21 2.31 1.79 -1.20
C LEU A 21 3.77 2.01 -1.58
N LYS A 22 4.01 2.74 -2.66
CA LYS A 22 5.36 3.02 -3.02
C LYS A 22 6.10 3.78 -1.96
N PHE A 23 5.41 4.53 -1.15
CA PHE A 23 6.05 5.37 -0.15
C PHE A 23 5.95 4.81 1.26
N VAL A 24 5.50 3.57 1.40
CA VAL A 24 5.45 2.92 2.69
C VAL A 24 6.49 1.82 2.68
N SER A 25 7.45 1.91 3.58
CA SER A 25 8.52 0.93 3.62
C SER A 25 8.35 0.06 4.84
N PHE A 26 9.31 -0.81 5.08
CA PHE A 26 9.26 -1.66 6.26
C PHE A 26 9.64 -0.89 7.52
N ASP A 27 10.08 0.36 7.37
CA ASP A 27 10.31 1.21 8.52
C ASP A 27 9.14 2.17 8.64
N PRO A 28 8.71 2.51 9.84
CA PRO A 28 7.57 3.40 10.01
C PRO A 28 7.78 4.76 9.36
N ILE A 29 6.74 5.26 8.74
CA ILE A 29 6.81 6.58 8.15
C ILE A 29 5.50 7.30 8.48
N ASN A 30 5.57 8.57 8.80
CA ASN A 30 4.40 9.33 9.19
C ASN A 30 3.51 9.61 7.98
N ILE A 31 2.21 9.63 8.20
CA ILE A 31 1.27 9.84 7.14
C ILE A 31 1.46 11.15 6.41
N VAL A 32 1.99 12.15 7.08
CA VAL A 32 2.24 13.43 6.44
C VAL A 32 3.31 13.26 5.36
N GLY A 33 4.31 12.47 5.66
CA GLY A 33 5.37 12.21 4.67
C GLY A 33 4.83 11.44 3.48
N ILE A 34 3.97 10.47 3.74
CA ILE A 34 3.38 9.69 2.66
C ILE A 34 2.53 10.60 1.78
N THR A 35 1.74 11.47 2.40
CA THR A 35 0.87 12.37 1.68
C THR A 35 1.69 13.30 0.81
N ARG A 36 2.74 13.85 1.40
CA ARG A 36 3.53 14.78 0.67
C ARG A 36 4.25 14.12 -0.49
N ASN A 37 4.83 12.97 -0.28
CA ASN A 37 5.59 12.29 -1.32
C ASN A 37 4.71 11.76 -2.44
N SER A 38 3.51 11.31 -2.10
CA SER A 38 2.63 10.76 -3.12
C SER A 38 1.92 11.83 -3.91
N ALA A 39 1.88 13.05 -3.37
CA ALA A 39 1.19 14.17 -3.98
C ALA A 39 -0.30 13.91 -4.12
N LEU A 40 -0.86 13.07 -3.29
CA LEU A 40 -2.28 12.80 -3.31
C LEU A 40 -2.95 13.57 -2.19
N ALA A 41 -4.25 13.70 -2.26
CA ALA A 41 -4.99 14.36 -1.20
C ALA A 41 -4.91 13.54 0.06
N ALA A 42 -4.91 14.21 1.20
CA ALA A 42 -4.80 13.52 2.47
C ALA A 42 -5.90 12.49 2.66
N SER A 43 -7.12 12.79 2.22
CA SER A 43 -8.21 11.85 2.38
C SER A 43 -7.99 10.60 1.52
N THR A 44 -7.40 10.77 0.36
CA THR A 44 -7.13 9.65 -0.52
C THR A 44 -6.06 8.75 0.13
N VAL A 45 -5.02 9.35 0.70
CA VAL A 45 -3.97 8.60 1.34
C VAL A 45 -4.54 7.85 2.53
N SER A 46 -5.36 8.50 3.33
CA SER A 46 -5.93 7.90 4.50
C SER A 46 -6.82 6.72 4.13
N SER A 47 -7.64 6.86 3.11
CA SER A 47 -8.49 5.78 2.69
C SER A 47 -7.68 4.60 2.16
N ALA A 48 -6.65 4.89 1.38
CA ALA A 48 -5.82 3.84 0.82
C ALA A 48 -5.12 3.07 1.92
N LEU A 49 -4.60 3.79 2.92
CA LEU A 49 -3.90 3.13 4.02
C LEU A 49 -4.86 2.27 4.82
N THR A 50 -6.08 2.74 5.03
CA THR A 50 -7.06 1.98 5.77
C THR A 50 -7.38 0.68 5.05
N MET A 51 -7.57 0.75 3.75
CA MET A 51 -7.89 -0.44 3.00
C MET A 51 -6.71 -1.42 3.01
N MET A 52 -5.51 -0.90 2.86
CA MET A 52 -4.36 -1.77 2.86
C MET A 52 -4.09 -2.37 4.24
N GLU A 53 -4.49 -1.66 5.28
CA GLU A 53 -4.36 -2.21 6.61
C GLU A 53 -5.33 -3.37 6.80
N LEU A 54 -6.54 -3.23 6.29
CA LEU A 54 -7.49 -4.31 6.36
C LEU A 54 -7.02 -5.52 5.55
N GLU A 55 -6.26 -5.29 4.52
CA GLU A 55 -5.75 -6.36 3.71
C GLU A 55 -4.46 -6.97 4.27
N GLY A 56 -3.95 -6.42 5.32
CA GLY A 56 -2.75 -6.96 5.93
C GLY A 56 -1.46 -6.55 5.23
N LEU A 57 -1.50 -5.50 4.43
CA LEU A 57 -0.32 -5.06 3.72
C LEU A 57 0.49 -4.03 4.49
N VAL A 58 -0.18 -3.23 5.29
CA VAL A 58 0.50 -2.22 6.09
C VAL A 58 -0.08 -2.23 7.49
N SER A 59 0.61 -1.62 8.43
CA SER A 59 0.14 -1.52 9.79
C SER A 59 0.41 -0.12 10.32
N GLN A 60 -0.50 0.40 11.07
CA GLN A 60 -0.32 1.68 11.73
C GLN A 60 0.42 1.41 13.03
N VAL A 61 1.47 2.15 13.27
CA VAL A 61 2.23 1.98 14.50
C VAL A 61 2.49 3.34 15.11
N GLY A 62 2.31 3.44 16.40
CA GLY A 62 2.59 4.66 17.10
C GLY A 62 2.02 5.90 16.50
N GLY A 63 0.82 6.18 16.68
CA GLY A 63 0.20 7.39 16.17
C GLY A 63 -0.11 7.24 14.70
N MET A 64 0.33 8.17 13.90
CA MET A 64 -0.04 8.15 12.49
C MET A 64 1.09 7.67 11.60
N ASN A 65 1.86 6.73 12.09
CA ASN A 65 2.94 6.16 11.30
C ASN A 65 2.51 4.82 10.73
N TYR A 66 2.98 4.51 9.53
CA TYR A 66 2.60 3.28 8.86
C TYR A 66 3.82 2.55 8.33
N MET A 67 3.77 1.24 8.29
CA MET A 67 4.87 0.45 7.75
C MET A 67 4.32 -0.73 6.99
N ARG A 68 5.08 -1.25 6.06
CA ARG A 68 4.69 -2.41 5.31
C ARG A 68 4.84 -3.63 6.16
N LEU A 69 3.95 -4.58 5.93
CA LEU A 69 4.03 -5.83 6.62
C LEU A 69 4.52 -6.94 5.72
N LYS A 70 4.38 -6.81 4.43
CA LYS A 70 4.85 -7.83 3.54
C LYS A 70 5.19 -7.35 2.19
N GLU A 71 5.95 -8.09 1.49
CA GLU A 71 6.31 -7.80 0.16
C GLU A 71 5.11 -8.00 -0.67
N THR A 72 4.88 -7.13 -1.61
CA THR A 72 3.70 -7.26 -2.36
C THR A 72 3.93 -7.48 -3.80
N ARG A 73 5.10 -7.58 -4.26
CA ARG A 73 5.22 -7.72 -5.61
C ARG A 73 5.37 -9.06 -6.06
N THR A 74 5.59 -9.91 -5.21
CA THR A 74 5.86 -11.14 -5.60
C THR A 74 4.99 -11.95 -6.21
N ALA A 75 3.88 -11.68 -6.09
CA ALA A 75 2.97 -12.51 -6.57
C ALA A 75 3.28 -13.02 -7.83
N TYR A 76 3.53 -12.29 -8.74
CA TYR A 76 3.61 -12.91 -9.88
C TYR A 76 4.91 -13.31 -10.25
N GLN A 77 5.74 -13.17 -9.48
CA GLN A 77 6.91 -13.55 -9.79
C GLN A 77 7.02 -14.91 -9.73
N ILE A 78 6.29 -15.49 -9.06
CA ILE A 78 6.28 -16.76 -8.87
C ILE A 78 6.17 -17.55 -9.93
N VAL A 79 5.69 -17.18 -10.79
CA VAL A 79 5.40 -18.05 -11.73
C VAL A 79 6.26 -18.23 -12.56
#